data_fa0cb4e95bac7c6f1860a4a1ee220014
#
_entry.id   fa0cb4e95bac7c6f1860a4a1ee220014
#
_cell.length_a   1.000
_cell.length_b   1.000
_cell.length_c   1.000
_cell.angle_alpha   90.00
_cell.angle_beta   90.00
_cell.angle_gamma   90.00
#
_symmetry.space_group_name_H-M   'P 1'
#
loop_
_entity.id
_entity.type
_entity.pdbx_description
1 polymer ?
#
loop_
_entity_poly.entity_id
_entity_poly.type
_entity_poly.pdbx_seq_one_letter_code
_entity_poly.pdbx_strand_id
1 'polypeptide(L)'
;MNETELMNRPLFYEENGYIGISKMDGTPILLPNRYVVKWEPYYCCPDFSDGVAPVSLPDGASGYIDEQGEVALPFIYEYAYPFIDGYAVVKSQGKWGMIDRNGRVMVPFKYDELWYRGLCADNRYGVIRNEKFGYIALDGTEAIPCRFDLPYGKCDWVFSEGVAGVFHDGSVYFINPAGEQVITLWDQFDYVGNFIQGYAVVNRFNYDEEHHLRIGFLDRNGSLMVPVQYQWISSDLSGWAEDALAVRFRGETVYIDRAGRIVLKTPYDTLVTGFHGGVAWGLKNGGWESFDRKGNVLTTNVRFERASYCGDGRWIARSGEEYRCIDAYGHELLKPGVVPPSPYLNLDWRDWTLHWLRGNNS
;
A
#
# COMPACT_ATOMS: atom_id res chain seq x y z
N MET A 1 -18.50 -14.27 2.60
CA MET A 1 -19.31 -13.54 3.60
C MET A 1 -20.73 -13.48 3.06
N ASN A 2 -21.72 -13.99 3.78
CA ASN A 2 -23.12 -13.96 3.34
C ASN A 2 -23.75 -12.59 3.72
N GLU A 3 -24.94 -12.29 3.15
CA GLU A 3 -25.61 -10.99 3.33
C GLU A 3 -25.93 -10.69 4.81
N THR A 4 -26.23 -11.73 5.60
CA THR A 4 -26.53 -11.62 7.04
C THR A 4 -25.26 -11.30 7.85
N GLU A 5 -24.11 -11.85 7.47
CA GLU A 5 -22.81 -11.54 8.10
C GLU A 5 -22.39 -10.10 7.80
N LEU A 6 -22.65 -9.63 6.59
CA LEU A 6 -22.38 -8.25 6.18
C LEU A 6 -23.23 -7.25 6.99
N MET A 7 -24.53 -7.55 7.15
CA MET A 7 -25.48 -6.68 7.87
C MET A 7 -25.20 -6.58 9.37
N ASN A 8 -24.52 -7.57 9.95
CA ASN A 8 -24.18 -7.58 11.37
C ASN A 8 -22.79 -7.03 11.68
N ARG A 9 -22.00 -6.64 10.66
CA ARG A 9 -20.66 -6.09 10.88
C ARG A 9 -20.77 -4.73 11.59
N PRO A 10 -20.07 -4.55 12.73
CA PRO A 10 -20.07 -3.28 13.43
C PRO A 10 -19.34 -2.21 12.61
N LEU A 11 -19.91 -1.01 12.59
CA LEU A 11 -19.37 0.17 11.91
C LEU A 11 -19.07 1.26 12.93
N PHE A 12 -17.90 1.88 12.81
CA PHE A 12 -17.58 3.06 13.57
C PHE A 12 -18.23 4.31 12.98
N TYR A 13 -18.72 5.20 13.84
CA TYR A 13 -19.12 6.55 13.49
C TYR A 13 -18.59 7.54 14.52
N GLU A 14 -18.45 8.81 14.15
CA GLU A 14 -17.99 9.87 15.03
C GLU A 14 -19.08 10.90 15.26
N GLU A 15 -19.25 11.31 16.49
CA GLU A 15 -20.14 12.40 16.87
C GLU A 15 -19.49 13.20 18.01
N ASN A 16 -19.36 14.53 17.83
CA ASN A 16 -18.78 15.47 18.81
C ASN A 16 -17.36 15.09 19.28
N GLY A 17 -16.54 14.48 18.42
CA GLY A 17 -15.19 14.03 18.74
C GLY A 17 -15.11 12.67 19.45
N TYR A 18 -16.24 12.01 19.67
CA TYR A 18 -16.31 10.69 20.26
C TYR A 18 -16.74 9.65 19.22
N ILE A 19 -16.23 8.44 19.36
CA ILE A 19 -16.62 7.32 18.50
C ILE A 19 -17.76 6.52 19.12
N GLY A 20 -18.70 6.14 18.26
CA GLY A 20 -19.73 5.16 18.51
C GLY A 20 -19.57 3.95 17.59
N ILE A 21 -20.30 2.89 17.88
CA ILE A 21 -20.40 1.69 17.07
C ILE A 21 -21.88 1.43 16.76
N SER A 22 -22.20 1.17 15.51
CA SER A 22 -23.54 0.79 15.06
C SER A 22 -23.50 -0.41 14.15
N LYS A 23 -24.64 -1.09 14.00
CA LYS A 23 -24.85 -2.03 12.89
C LYS A 23 -25.06 -1.27 11.58
N MET A 24 -24.99 -1.99 10.45
CA MET A 24 -25.27 -1.40 9.14
C MET A 24 -26.69 -0.82 9.00
N ASP A 25 -27.66 -1.30 9.77
CA ASP A 25 -29.02 -0.77 9.81
C ASP A 25 -29.17 0.49 10.68
N GLY A 26 -28.07 1.00 11.25
CA GLY A 26 -28.03 2.15 12.13
C GLY A 26 -28.36 1.86 13.60
N THR A 27 -28.62 0.60 13.96
CA THR A 27 -28.86 0.21 15.37
C THR A 27 -27.60 0.45 16.17
N PRO A 28 -27.62 1.29 17.22
CA PRO A 28 -26.42 1.56 18.03
C PRO A 28 -26.02 0.34 18.85
N ILE A 29 -24.70 0.06 18.87
CA ILE A 29 -24.06 -0.91 19.75
C ILE A 29 -23.39 -0.16 20.90
N LEU A 30 -22.65 0.92 20.58
CA LEU A 30 -21.97 1.80 21.52
C LEU A 30 -22.28 3.26 21.20
N LEU A 31 -22.72 4.02 22.21
CA LEU A 31 -22.95 5.46 22.03
C LEU A 31 -21.63 6.25 22.04
N PRO A 32 -21.53 7.37 21.28
CA PRO A 32 -20.31 8.16 21.14
C PRO A 32 -20.12 9.10 22.35
N ASN A 33 -19.67 8.60 23.47
CA ASN A 33 -19.52 9.38 24.70
C ASN A 33 -18.29 9.00 25.55
N ARG A 34 -17.51 8.02 25.13
CA ARG A 34 -16.42 7.48 25.97
C ARG A 34 -15.07 7.43 25.28
N TYR A 35 -15.03 7.00 24.03
CA TYR A 35 -13.79 6.74 23.31
C TYR A 35 -13.57 7.77 22.21
N VAL A 36 -12.32 8.06 21.94
CA VAL A 36 -11.87 8.95 20.85
C VAL A 36 -10.91 8.20 19.94
N VAL A 37 -10.74 8.70 18.72
CA VAL A 37 -9.69 8.22 17.81
C VAL A 37 -8.48 9.14 17.92
N LYS A 38 -7.30 8.57 18.08
CA LYS A 38 -6.06 9.31 17.85
C LYS A 38 -5.76 9.28 16.35
N TRP A 39 -5.98 10.40 15.70
CA TRP A 39 -5.63 10.61 14.31
C TRP A 39 -4.10 10.80 14.20
N GLU A 40 -3.41 9.80 13.71
CA GLU A 40 -2.07 9.98 13.18
C GLU A 40 -2.19 10.18 11.65
N PRO A 41 -1.28 10.93 11.01
CA PRO A 41 -1.41 11.31 9.58
C PRO A 41 -1.53 10.13 8.61
N TYR A 42 -1.42 8.92 9.10
CA TYR A 42 -1.41 7.69 8.31
C TYR A 42 -2.53 6.70 8.66
N TYR A 43 -3.45 7.06 9.58
CA TYR A 43 -4.59 6.23 9.98
C TYR A 43 -5.90 6.92 9.69
N CYS A 44 -6.72 6.30 8.83
CA CYS A 44 -7.94 6.92 8.34
C CYS A 44 -9.18 6.59 9.15
N CYS A 45 -9.28 5.42 9.76
CA CYS A 45 -10.45 5.02 10.57
C CYS A 45 -10.07 3.88 11.52
N PRO A 46 -10.63 3.84 12.74
CA PRO A 46 -10.63 2.62 13.50
C PRO A 46 -11.42 1.56 12.75
N ASP A 47 -10.88 0.37 12.60
CA ASP A 47 -11.60 -0.78 12.10
C ASP A 47 -11.35 -1.96 13.02
N PHE A 48 -12.30 -2.90 13.06
CA PHE A 48 -12.12 -4.13 13.79
C PHE A 48 -11.19 -5.05 12.99
N SER A 49 -10.10 -5.39 13.62
CA SER A 49 -9.15 -6.39 13.12
C SER A 49 -8.93 -7.44 14.18
N ASP A 50 -9.00 -8.71 13.81
CA ASP A 50 -8.95 -9.83 14.74
C ASP A 50 -10.02 -9.72 15.86
N GLY A 51 -11.21 -9.13 15.58
CA GLY A 51 -12.33 -8.98 16.52
C GLY A 51 -12.15 -7.92 17.58
N VAL A 52 -11.14 -7.03 17.46
CA VAL A 52 -10.97 -5.85 18.35
C VAL A 52 -10.51 -4.64 17.55
N ALA A 53 -10.74 -3.46 18.13
CA ALA A 53 -10.28 -2.20 17.55
C ALA A 53 -9.51 -1.37 18.57
N PRO A 54 -8.43 -0.68 18.17
CA PRO A 54 -7.73 0.26 19.04
C PRO A 54 -8.55 1.53 19.17
N VAL A 55 -8.73 1.98 20.41
CA VAL A 55 -9.38 3.24 20.73
C VAL A 55 -8.64 3.93 21.88
N SER A 56 -8.90 5.20 22.07
CA SER A 56 -8.27 5.97 23.16
C SER A 56 -9.31 6.60 24.08
N LEU A 57 -8.93 6.82 25.30
CA LEU A 57 -9.66 7.67 26.24
C LEU A 57 -9.34 9.15 25.96
N PRO A 58 -10.20 10.09 26.39
CA PRO A 58 -9.94 11.53 26.25
C PRO A 58 -8.65 12.02 26.91
N ASP A 59 -8.15 11.32 27.93
CA ASP A 59 -6.86 11.61 28.60
C ASP A 59 -5.64 11.15 27.76
N GLY A 60 -5.90 10.46 26.65
CA GLY A 60 -4.90 10.00 25.72
C GLY A 60 -4.40 8.57 25.93
N ALA A 61 -4.86 7.85 26.95
CA ALA A 61 -4.53 6.43 27.11
C ALA A 61 -5.22 5.59 26.04
N SER A 62 -4.47 4.69 25.39
CA SER A 62 -4.95 3.79 24.33
C SER A 62 -5.10 2.37 24.84
N GLY A 63 -6.09 1.67 24.31
CA GLY A 63 -6.42 0.27 24.61
C GLY A 63 -7.23 -0.34 23.48
N TYR A 64 -7.89 -1.45 23.74
CA TYR A 64 -8.70 -2.13 22.73
C TYR A 64 -10.09 -2.46 23.26
N ILE A 65 -11.07 -2.32 22.38
CA ILE A 65 -12.46 -2.76 22.60
C ILE A 65 -12.83 -3.86 21.61
N ASP A 66 -13.77 -4.70 22.01
CA ASP A 66 -14.38 -5.68 21.12
C ASP A 66 -15.55 -5.09 20.30
N GLU A 67 -16.17 -5.91 19.47
CA GLU A 67 -17.29 -5.52 18.60
C GLU A 67 -18.56 -5.14 19.37
N GLN A 68 -18.64 -5.45 20.66
CA GLN A 68 -19.70 -5.06 21.59
C GLN A 68 -19.39 -3.73 22.29
N GLY A 69 -18.19 -3.16 22.09
CA GLY A 69 -17.71 -1.94 22.74
C GLY A 69 -17.17 -2.16 24.15
N GLU A 70 -17.01 -3.44 24.56
CA GLU A 70 -16.44 -3.80 25.86
C GLU A 70 -14.91 -3.78 25.81
N VAL A 71 -14.27 -3.54 26.93
CA VAL A 71 -12.81 -3.46 27.03
C VAL A 71 -12.19 -4.84 26.83
N ALA A 72 -11.54 -5.05 25.71
CA ALA A 72 -10.81 -6.28 25.40
C ALA A 72 -9.38 -6.27 25.96
N LEU A 73 -8.67 -5.13 25.87
CA LEU A 73 -7.36 -4.92 26.50
C LEU A 73 -7.32 -3.55 27.18
N PRO A 74 -6.65 -3.44 28.34
CA PRO A 74 -6.68 -2.24 29.17
C PRO A 74 -6.08 -1.01 28.49
N PHE A 75 -6.53 0.19 28.91
CA PHE A 75 -6.05 1.48 28.45
C PHE A 75 -4.77 1.87 29.20
N ILE A 76 -3.65 1.26 28.81
CA ILE A 76 -2.33 1.45 29.43
C ILE A 76 -1.24 1.87 28.45
N TYR A 77 -1.57 1.96 27.17
CA TYR A 77 -0.62 2.31 26.12
C TYR A 77 -0.71 3.80 25.78
N GLU A 78 0.41 4.40 25.42
CA GLU A 78 0.43 5.76 24.86
C GLU A 78 -0.14 5.80 23.44
N TYR A 79 0.04 4.70 22.69
CA TYR A 79 -0.48 4.51 21.37
C TYR A 79 -0.70 3.02 21.08
N ALA A 80 -1.71 2.70 20.29
CA ALA A 80 -2.05 1.33 19.94
C ALA A 80 -2.48 1.26 18.46
N TYR A 81 -1.86 0.37 17.70
CA TYR A 81 -2.23 0.05 16.35
C TYR A 81 -3.22 -1.12 16.29
N PRO A 82 -4.02 -1.30 15.21
CA PRO A 82 -4.87 -2.47 15.04
C PRO A 82 -4.08 -3.78 15.11
N PHE A 83 -4.73 -4.87 15.48
CA PHE A 83 -4.15 -6.20 15.38
C PHE A 83 -4.04 -6.66 13.94
N ILE A 84 -2.94 -7.31 13.59
CA ILE A 84 -2.74 -8.01 12.31
C ILE A 84 -2.15 -9.38 12.63
N ASP A 85 -2.81 -10.43 12.14
CA ASP A 85 -2.37 -11.81 12.33
C ASP A 85 -2.10 -12.17 13.81
N GLY A 86 -2.93 -11.64 14.73
CA GLY A 86 -2.85 -11.91 16.16
C GLY A 86 -1.89 -11.02 16.96
N TYR A 87 -1.25 -10.03 16.33
CA TYR A 87 -0.27 -9.14 16.99
C TYR A 87 -0.59 -7.68 16.75
N ALA A 88 -0.25 -6.83 17.72
CA ALA A 88 -0.39 -5.38 17.59
C ALA A 88 0.88 -4.67 18.06
N VAL A 89 1.25 -3.63 17.33
CA VAL A 89 2.30 -2.71 17.75
C VAL A 89 1.70 -1.65 18.67
N VAL A 90 2.32 -1.44 19.81
CA VAL A 90 1.88 -0.49 20.83
C VAL A 90 3.05 0.31 21.38
N LYS A 91 2.77 1.50 21.91
CA LYS A 91 3.77 2.37 22.54
C LYS A 91 3.53 2.44 24.04
N SER A 92 4.60 2.28 24.80
CA SER A 92 4.59 2.42 26.25
C SER A 92 5.91 3.02 26.72
N GLN A 93 5.87 3.99 27.65
CA GLN A 93 7.03 4.70 28.20
C GLN A 93 7.95 5.28 27.09
N GLY A 94 7.34 5.86 26.06
CA GLY A 94 8.04 6.48 24.94
C GLY A 94 8.67 5.50 23.95
N LYS A 95 8.55 4.18 24.14
CA LYS A 95 9.13 3.15 23.30
C LYS A 95 8.08 2.24 22.68
N TRP A 96 8.36 1.76 21.48
CA TRP A 96 7.53 0.84 20.75
C TRP A 96 7.87 -0.61 21.06
N GLY A 97 6.85 -1.44 21.12
CA GLY A 97 6.90 -2.88 21.29
C GLY A 97 5.72 -3.55 20.60
N MET A 98 5.56 -4.85 20.80
CA MET A 98 4.48 -5.63 20.21
C MET A 98 3.84 -6.53 21.26
N ILE A 99 2.54 -6.69 21.19
CA ILE A 99 1.75 -7.56 22.06
C ILE A 99 0.94 -8.57 21.28
N ASP A 100 0.61 -9.70 21.90
CA ASP A 100 -0.38 -10.65 21.41
C ASP A 100 -1.82 -10.26 21.81
N ARG A 101 -2.81 -11.04 21.39
CA ARG A 101 -4.24 -10.84 21.68
C ARG A 101 -4.61 -10.89 23.15
N ASN A 102 -3.76 -11.43 24.01
CA ASN A 102 -3.95 -11.49 25.47
C ASN A 102 -3.21 -10.34 26.18
N GLY A 103 -2.57 -9.42 25.43
CA GLY A 103 -1.76 -8.34 25.99
C GLY A 103 -0.37 -8.78 26.47
N ARG A 104 0.06 -10.01 26.14
CA ARG A 104 1.40 -10.49 26.45
C ARG A 104 2.41 -9.80 25.55
N VAL A 105 3.49 -9.29 26.15
CA VAL A 105 4.57 -8.63 25.40
C VAL A 105 5.35 -9.67 24.61
N MET A 106 5.29 -9.57 23.28
CA MET A 106 6.05 -10.40 22.33
C MET A 106 7.36 -9.71 21.94
N VAL A 107 7.32 -8.40 21.70
CA VAL A 107 8.50 -7.58 21.43
C VAL A 107 8.64 -6.55 22.56
N PRO A 108 9.78 -6.53 23.30
CA PRO A 108 10.00 -5.59 24.40
C PRO A 108 9.92 -4.12 23.96
N PHE A 109 9.42 -3.25 24.85
CA PHE A 109 9.36 -1.78 24.67
C PHE A 109 10.75 -1.16 24.73
N LYS A 110 11.51 -1.20 23.64
CA LYS A 110 12.89 -0.68 23.58
C LYS A 110 13.24 0.04 22.29
N TYR A 111 12.34 0.03 21.30
CA TYR A 111 12.58 0.62 19.99
C TYR A 111 12.06 2.05 19.93
N ASP A 112 12.78 2.92 19.23
CA ASP A 112 12.37 4.30 18.97
C ASP A 112 11.22 4.36 17.97
N GLU A 113 11.26 3.44 16.98
CA GLU A 113 10.17 3.18 16.06
C GLU A 113 10.11 1.68 15.74
N LEU A 114 8.90 1.20 15.47
CA LEU A 114 8.60 -0.13 14.99
C LEU A 114 7.61 0.00 13.85
N TRP A 115 8.04 -0.41 12.67
CA TRP A 115 7.24 -0.25 11.47
C TRP A 115 6.13 -1.29 11.42
N TYR A 116 4.93 -0.78 11.70
CA TYR A 116 3.72 -1.55 11.85
C TYR A 116 3.05 -1.92 10.52
N ARG A 117 3.25 -1.13 9.47
CA ARG A 117 2.43 -1.25 8.25
C ARG A 117 2.59 -2.59 7.55
N GLY A 118 2.18 -3.65 8.26
CA GLY A 118 1.79 -4.96 7.73
C GLY A 118 2.79 -5.66 6.82
N LEU A 119 3.97 -5.11 6.69
CA LEU A 119 4.98 -5.57 5.78
C LEU A 119 6.01 -6.39 6.54
N CYS A 120 5.50 -7.46 7.15
CA CYS A 120 6.32 -8.58 7.48
C CYS A 120 6.35 -9.51 6.27
N ALA A 121 7.23 -9.25 5.34
CA ALA A 121 7.64 -10.29 4.44
C ALA A 121 8.84 -11.02 5.06
N ASP A 122 8.92 -12.33 4.87
CA ASP A 122 10.00 -13.16 5.41
C ASP A 122 10.14 -13.13 6.95
N ASN A 123 9.01 -12.90 7.70
CA ASN A 123 8.99 -12.78 9.16
C ASN A 123 9.97 -11.72 9.71
N ARG A 124 10.11 -10.57 9.01
CA ARG A 124 10.99 -9.47 9.40
C ARG A 124 10.23 -8.17 9.56
N TYR A 125 10.32 -7.58 10.75
CA TYR A 125 9.76 -6.27 11.08
C TYR A 125 10.87 -5.25 11.18
N GLY A 126 10.75 -4.14 10.45
CA GLY A 126 11.70 -3.04 10.53
C GLY A 126 11.61 -2.33 11.88
N VAL A 127 12.75 -2.06 12.51
CA VAL A 127 12.85 -1.35 13.78
C VAL A 127 13.95 -0.31 13.74
N ILE A 128 13.72 0.78 14.48
CA ILE A 128 14.74 1.82 14.71
C ILE A 128 15.11 1.80 16.19
N ARG A 129 16.41 1.82 16.46
CA ARG A 129 16.97 2.00 17.79
C ARG A 129 18.28 2.78 17.70
N ASN A 130 18.38 3.88 18.49
CA ASN A 130 19.55 4.75 18.51
C ASN A 130 19.92 5.27 17.09
N GLU A 131 18.91 5.77 16.37
CA GLU A 131 19.04 6.31 15.00
C GLU A 131 19.62 5.31 13.96
N LYS A 132 19.59 4.03 14.27
CA LYS A 132 19.95 2.97 13.33
C LYS A 132 18.77 2.04 13.06
N PHE A 133 18.71 1.58 11.82
CA PHE A 133 17.70 0.68 11.33
C PHE A 133 18.16 -0.78 11.37
N GLY A 134 17.26 -1.68 11.67
CA GLY A 134 17.48 -3.13 11.69
C GLY A 134 16.16 -3.89 11.62
N TYR A 135 16.21 -5.20 11.85
CA TYR A 135 15.02 -6.04 11.77
C TYR A 135 14.93 -7.01 12.95
N ILE A 136 13.69 -7.25 13.38
CA ILE A 136 13.33 -8.25 14.37
C ILE A 136 12.47 -9.33 13.75
N ALA A 137 12.49 -10.52 14.33
CA ALA A 137 11.51 -11.56 14.08
C ALA A 137 10.25 -11.32 14.96
N LEU A 138 9.17 -12.03 14.65
CA LEU A 138 7.89 -11.91 15.37
C LEU A 138 8.00 -12.27 16.86
N ASP A 139 8.91 -13.13 17.25
CA ASP A 139 9.19 -13.48 18.65
C ASP A 139 10.01 -12.43 19.42
N GLY A 140 10.33 -11.30 18.78
CA GLY A 140 11.11 -10.21 19.34
C GLY A 140 12.62 -10.41 19.31
N THR A 141 13.10 -11.51 18.73
CA THR A 141 14.55 -11.71 18.53
C THR A 141 15.08 -10.72 17.48
N GLU A 142 16.25 -10.14 17.77
CA GLU A 142 16.93 -9.23 16.85
C GLU A 142 17.55 -10.07 15.71
N ALA A 143 16.80 -10.19 14.61
CA ALA A 143 17.22 -11.01 13.47
C ALA A 143 18.37 -10.35 12.69
N ILE A 144 18.30 -9.03 12.54
CA ILE A 144 19.34 -8.21 11.91
C ILE A 144 19.56 -6.99 12.82
N PRO A 145 20.74 -6.82 13.42
CA PRO A 145 21.02 -5.72 14.34
C PRO A 145 20.75 -4.35 13.73
N CYS A 146 20.32 -3.40 14.57
CA CYS A 146 20.17 -2.00 14.17
C CYS A 146 21.54 -1.38 13.91
N ARG A 147 21.97 -1.44 12.66
CA ARG A 147 23.30 -0.97 12.20
C ARG A 147 23.25 -0.14 10.93
N PHE A 148 22.17 -0.24 10.17
CA PHE A 148 22.00 0.51 8.93
C PHE A 148 21.60 1.95 9.22
N ASP A 149 21.96 2.85 8.32
CA ASP A 149 21.54 4.24 8.37
C ASP A 149 20.04 4.37 8.03
N LEU A 150 19.40 5.42 8.51
CA LEU A 150 18.01 5.67 8.17
C LEU A 150 17.93 6.02 6.68
N PRO A 151 17.08 5.38 5.89
CA PRO A 151 17.12 5.47 4.43
C PRO A 151 16.61 6.80 3.86
N TYR A 152 15.90 7.64 4.62
CA TYR A 152 15.44 8.99 4.23
C TYR A 152 15.08 9.14 2.73
N GLY A 153 14.26 8.22 2.21
CA GLY A 153 13.85 8.23 0.81
C GLY A 153 14.88 7.66 -0.18
N LYS A 154 15.93 6.98 0.28
CA LYS A 154 16.93 6.33 -0.58
C LYS A 154 16.52 4.93 -1.03
N CYS A 155 15.78 4.19 -0.20
CA CYS A 155 15.28 2.86 -0.55
C CYS A 155 14.03 2.51 0.26
N ASP A 156 13.30 1.51 -0.23
CA ASP A 156 12.27 0.81 0.53
C ASP A 156 12.95 -0.32 1.31
N TRP A 157 12.84 -0.25 2.62
CA TRP A 157 13.45 -1.17 3.59
C TRP A 157 12.62 -2.41 3.93
N VAL A 158 11.55 -2.63 3.19
CA VAL A 158 10.68 -3.78 3.41
C VAL A 158 11.22 -4.97 2.64
N PHE A 159 11.23 -6.15 3.28
CA PHE A 159 11.51 -7.38 2.56
C PHE A 159 10.44 -7.63 1.49
N SER A 160 10.88 -7.90 0.30
CA SER A 160 10.04 -8.31 -0.82
C SER A 160 10.82 -9.30 -1.67
N GLU A 161 10.19 -10.42 -2.01
CA GLU A 161 10.82 -11.48 -2.79
C GLU A 161 12.17 -11.94 -2.23
N GLY A 162 12.28 -12.01 -0.89
CA GLY A 162 13.47 -12.52 -0.19
C GLY A 162 14.63 -11.54 -0.07
N VAL A 163 14.45 -10.25 -0.40
CA VAL A 163 15.47 -9.21 -0.21
C VAL A 163 14.85 -7.90 0.27
N ALA A 164 15.65 -7.08 0.97
CA ALA A 164 15.27 -5.72 1.36
C ALA A 164 16.38 -4.74 1.01
N GLY A 165 16.00 -3.55 0.54
CA GLY A 165 16.94 -2.44 0.38
C GLY A 165 17.34 -1.89 1.74
N VAL A 166 18.62 -1.63 1.96
CA VAL A 166 19.14 -0.93 3.15
C VAL A 166 20.14 0.14 2.72
N PHE A 167 20.20 1.21 3.51
CA PHE A 167 21.14 2.30 3.28
C PHE A 167 22.24 2.24 4.35
N HIS A 168 23.50 2.30 3.94
CA HIS A 168 24.64 2.30 4.86
C HIS A 168 25.88 2.87 4.19
N ASP A 169 26.61 3.71 4.92
CA ASP A 169 27.84 4.37 4.46
C ASP A 169 27.68 5.03 3.07
N GLY A 170 26.55 5.75 2.87
CA GLY A 170 26.29 6.49 1.62
C GLY A 170 25.81 5.65 0.44
N SER A 171 25.62 4.33 0.62
CA SER A 171 25.28 3.42 -0.47
C SER A 171 24.02 2.59 -0.15
N VAL A 172 23.28 2.20 -1.18
CA VAL A 172 22.18 1.25 -1.08
C VAL A 172 22.67 -0.15 -1.40
N TYR A 173 22.31 -1.11 -0.56
CA TYR A 173 22.51 -2.55 -0.77
C TYR A 173 21.19 -3.27 -0.69
N PHE A 174 21.11 -4.45 -1.30
CA PHE A 174 20.08 -5.41 -0.94
C PHE A 174 20.68 -6.49 -0.04
N ILE A 175 19.94 -6.83 1.00
CA ILE A 175 20.26 -7.88 1.95
C ILE A 175 19.23 -8.99 1.90
N ASN A 176 19.63 -10.23 2.21
CA ASN A 176 18.73 -11.34 2.43
C ASN A 176 18.18 -11.35 3.88
N PRO A 177 17.22 -12.23 4.25
CA PRO A 177 16.68 -12.32 5.61
C PRO A 177 17.69 -12.68 6.71
N ALA A 178 18.88 -13.16 6.36
CA ALA A 178 20.00 -13.37 7.30
C ALA A 178 20.83 -12.09 7.52
N GLY A 179 20.54 -11.01 6.78
CA GLY A 179 21.29 -9.75 6.85
C GLY A 179 22.57 -9.75 6.03
N GLU A 180 22.75 -10.75 5.16
CA GLU A 180 23.89 -10.83 4.25
C GLU A 180 23.63 -9.99 3.01
N GLN A 181 24.62 -9.24 2.59
CA GLN A 181 24.56 -8.43 1.37
C GLN A 181 24.55 -9.32 0.14
N VAL A 182 23.56 -9.16 -0.72
CA VAL A 182 23.38 -9.96 -1.95
C VAL A 182 23.49 -9.13 -3.22
N ILE A 183 23.19 -7.82 -3.17
CA ILE A 183 23.32 -6.90 -4.30
C ILE A 183 23.93 -5.59 -3.80
N THR A 184 24.91 -5.07 -4.53
CA THR A 184 25.54 -3.76 -4.26
C THR A 184 25.23 -2.80 -5.39
N LEU A 185 24.69 -1.63 -5.07
CA LEU A 185 24.32 -0.66 -6.08
C LEU A 185 25.23 0.57 -6.13
N TRP A 186 26.26 0.65 -5.26
CA TRP A 186 27.16 1.81 -5.20
C TRP A 186 26.40 3.11 -5.55
N ASP A 187 26.51 4.17 -5.05
CA ASP A 187 25.81 5.46 -5.20
C ASP A 187 25.36 5.81 -6.66
N GLN A 188 24.72 4.84 -7.33
CA GLN A 188 24.29 4.97 -8.73
C GLN A 188 22.90 5.57 -8.89
N PHE A 189 22.06 5.49 -7.84
CA PHE A 189 20.66 5.89 -7.88
C PHE A 189 20.32 6.74 -6.65
N ASP A 190 19.39 7.69 -6.84
CA ASP A 190 18.88 8.52 -5.76
C ASP A 190 17.84 7.78 -4.92
N TYR A 191 17.14 6.83 -5.54
CA TYR A 191 16.18 5.96 -4.88
C TYR A 191 16.15 4.58 -5.53
N VAL A 192 15.91 3.56 -4.70
CA VAL A 192 15.75 2.16 -5.11
C VAL A 192 14.54 1.57 -4.40
N GLY A 193 13.55 1.14 -5.17
CA GLY A 193 12.36 0.46 -4.65
C GLY A 193 12.56 -1.01 -4.35
N ASN A 194 11.54 -1.64 -3.79
CA ASN A 194 11.52 -3.08 -3.57
C ASN A 194 11.46 -3.88 -4.89
N PHE A 195 11.91 -5.13 -4.82
CA PHE A 195 11.67 -6.07 -5.92
C PHE A 195 10.20 -6.48 -5.96
N ILE A 196 9.61 -6.36 -7.14
CA ILE A 196 8.24 -6.76 -7.45
C ILE A 196 8.25 -7.44 -8.81
N GLN A 197 7.77 -8.69 -8.88
CA GLN A 197 7.83 -9.50 -10.11
C GLN A 197 9.24 -9.61 -10.72
N GLY A 198 10.26 -9.67 -9.85
CA GLY A 198 11.66 -9.81 -10.25
C GLY A 198 12.37 -8.51 -10.66
N TYR A 199 11.74 -7.34 -10.49
CA TYR A 199 12.32 -6.03 -10.85
C TYR A 199 12.22 -5.04 -9.71
N ALA A 200 13.24 -4.20 -9.55
CA ALA A 200 13.21 -3.06 -8.64
C ALA A 200 13.23 -1.75 -9.44
N VAL A 201 12.32 -0.84 -9.13
CA VAL A 201 12.35 0.49 -9.71
C VAL A 201 13.55 1.26 -9.15
N VAL A 202 14.23 1.99 -10.00
CA VAL A 202 15.28 2.93 -9.61
C VAL A 202 15.01 4.29 -10.22
N ASN A 203 15.46 5.34 -9.53
CA ASN A 203 15.41 6.66 -10.10
C ASN A 203 16.74 7.41 -9.97
N ARG A 204 16.87 8.46 -10.79
CA ARG A 204 17.86 9.52 -10.63
C ARG A 204 17.15 10.85 -10.72
N PHE A 205 17.46 11.75 -9.79
CA PHE A 205 17.08 13.13 -9.88
C PHE A 205 18.00 13.82 -10.91
N ASN A 206 17.75 13.63 -12.18
CA ASN A 206 18.29 14.51 -13.17
C ASN A 206 17.45 15.79 -13.08
N TYR A 207 18.00 16.83 -12.49
CA TYR A 207 17.48 18.17 -12.59
C TYR A 207 17.77 18.68 -14.00
N ASP A 208 17.03 18.16 -14.99
CA ASP A 208 16.87 18.84 -16.26
C ASP A 208 16.01 20.10 -16.02
N GLU A 209 15.92 20.98 -17.02
CA GLU A 209 15.16 22.24 -16.93
C GLU A 209 13.68 22.02 -16.56
N GLU A 210 13.17 20.78 -16.61
CA GLU A 210 11.78 20.41 -16.36
C GLU A 210 11.56 19.73 -15.00
N HIS A 211 12.62 19.48 -14.19
CA HIS A 211 12.56 18.83 -12.85
C HIS A 211 11.85 17.48 -12.82
N HIS A 212 11.89 16.70 -13.90
CA HIS A 212 11.19 15.44 -13.98
C HIS A 212 12.01 14.27 -13.40
N LEU A 213 11.34 13.48 -12.56
CA LEU A 213 11.87 12.23 -12.04
C LEU A 213 12.01 11.21 -13.17
N ARG A 214 13.22 10.69 -13.40
CA ARG A 214 13.48 9.64 -14.37
C ARG A 214 13.58 8.29 -13.65
N ILE A 215 12.88 7.29 -14.17
CA ILE A 215 12.87 5.92 -13.67
C ILE A 215 13.49 4.95 -14.65
N GLY A 216 14.02 3.86 -14.10
CA GLY A 216 14.46 2.65 -14.77
C GLY A 216 14.19 1.44 -13.89
N PHE A 217 14.65 0.27 -14.30
CA PHE A 217 14.44 -0.97 -13.56
C PHE A 217 15.70 -1.83 -13.52
N LEU A 218 15.96 -2.40 -12.33
CA LEU A 218 16.99 -3.41 -12.10
C LEU A 218 16.39 -4.81 -12.15
N ASP A 219 17.17 -5.77 -12.60
CA ASP A 219 16.91 -7.19 -12.38
C ASP A 219 17.39 -7.68 -11.01
N ARG A 220 17.16 -8.95 -10.70
CA ARG A 220 17.56 -9.60 -9.44
C ARG A 220 19.09 -9.72 -9.25
N ASN A 221 19.88 -9.45 -10.27
CA ASN A 221 21.35 -9.41 -10.17
C ASN A 221 21.87 -7.98 -9.93
N GLY A 222 20.98 -6.99 -9.86
CA GLY A 222 21.32 -5.57 -9.77
C GLY A 222 21.74 -4.96 -11.11
N SER A 223 21.48 -5.65 -12.23
CA SER A 223 21.77 -5.14 -13.57
C SER A 223 20.64 -4.26 -14.06
N LEU A 224 20.99 -3.13 -14.70
CA LEU A 224 20.01 -2.20 -15.25
C LEU A 224 19.39 -2.77 -16.52
N MET A 225 18.18 -3.34 -16.39
CA MET A 225 17.42 -3.90 -17.52
C MET A 225 16.73 -2.83 -18.34
N VAL A 226 16.15 -1.84 -17.66
CA VAL A 226 15.46 -0.72 -18.30
C VAL A 226 16.22 0.55 -17.93
N PRO A 227 16.78 1.29 -18.93
CA PRO A 227 17.54 2.51 -18.67
C PRO A 227 16.73 3.56 -17.90
N VAL A 228 17.42 4.36 -17.05
CA VAL A 228 16.79 5.46 -16.30
C VAL A 228 16.53 6.65 -17.24
N GLN A 229 15.44 6.57 -17.98
CA GLN A 229 15.09 7.57 -18.99
C GLN A 229 13.59 7.86 -19.12
N TYR A 230 12.76 7.08 -18.45
CA TYR A 230 11.31 7.16 -18.51
C TYR A 230 10.75 7.98 -17.35
N GLN A 231 9.59 8.60 -17.55
CA GLN A 231 8.81 9.21 -16.48
C GLN A 231 7.68 8.28 -16.09
N TRP A 232 7.38 8.22 -14.79
CA TRP A 232 6.25 7.45 -14.28
C TRP A 232 4.94 8.15 -14.62
N ILE A 233 3.96 7.42 -15.20
CA ILE A 233 2.64 7.97 -15.54
C ILE A 233 1.49 7.04 -15.21
N SER A 234 1.74 5.85 -14.66
CA SER A 234 0.65 4.91 -14.39
C SER A 234 -0.36 5.54 -13.41
N SER A 235 -1.62 5.58 -13.81
CA SER A 235 -2.73 6.04 -12.96
C SER A 235 -3.16 4.95 -11.97
N ASP A 236 -2.90 3.71 -12.29
CA ASP A 236 -2.94 2.60 -11.36
C ASP A 236 -1.50 2.26 -10.97
N LEU A 237 -1.26 2.08 -9.71
CA LEU A 237 0.04 1.71 -9.15
C LEU A 237 0.39 0.24 -9.42
N SER A 238 -0.31 -0.41 -10.37
CA SER A 238 -0.17 -1.82 -10.68
C SER A 238 1.20 -2.20 -11.25
N GLY A 239 2.04 -1.21 -11.59
CA GLY A 239 3.36 -1.48 -12.11
C GLY A 239 3.30 -2.23 -13.44
N TRP A 240 3.99 -3.36 -13.54
CA TRP A 240 3.97 -4.23 -14.70
C TRP A 240 2.65 -5.01 -14.77
N ALA A 241 1.80 -4.67 -15.72
CA ALA A 241 0.57 -5.40 -15.98
C ALA A 241 0.70 -6.19 -17.27
N GLU A 242 0.54 -7.50 -17.20
CA GLU A 242 0.67 -8.42 -18.35
C GLU A 242 1.95 -8.18 -19.19
N ASP A 243 3.11 -8.02 -18.53
CA ASP A 243 4.42 -7.78 -19.13
C ASP A 243 4.58 -6.45 -19.89
N ALA A 244 3.69 -5.49 -19.68
CA ALA A 244 3.80 -4.15 -20.23
C ALA A 244 3.65 -3.10 -19.12
N LEU A 245 4.40 -2.02 -19.22
CA LEU A 245 4.34 -0.88 -18.31
C LEU A 245 4.10 0.40 -19.11
N ALA A 246 3.12 1.19 -18.67
CA ALA A 246 2.88 2.52 -19.20
C ALA A 246 3.88 3.51 -18.61
N VAL A 247 4.56 4.25 -19.49
CA VAL A 247 5.56 5.26 -19.13
C VAL A 247 5.49 6.45 -20.08
N ARG A 248 6.02 7.59 -19.66
CA ARG A 248 6.21 8.73 -20.56
C ARG A 248 7.65 8.75 -21.08
N PHE A 249 7.79 8.88 -22.39
CA PHE A 249 9.06 8.96 -23.07
C PHE A 249 9.03 10.08 -24.11
N ARG A 250 9.89 11.10 -23.96
CA ARG A 250 9.98 12.26 -24.86
C ARG A 250 8.63 12.95 -25.13
N GLY A 251 7.83 13.10 -24.05
CA GLY A 251 6.51 13.73 -24.13
C GLY A 251 5.36 12.84 -24.62
N GLU A 252 5.65 11.61 -25.08
CA GLU A 252 4.64 10.64 -25.53
C GLU A 252 4.35 9.60 -24.44
N THR A 253 3.10 9.15 -24.34
CA THR A 253 2.71 7.99 -23.53
C THR A 253 2.94 6.73 -24.34
N VAL A 254 3.76 5.84 -23.79
CA VAL A 254 4.12 4.58 -24.44
C VAL A 254 4.01 3.41 -23.46
N TYR A 255 3.82 2.21 -23.97
CA TYR A 255 4.02 0.99 -23.20
C TYR A 255 5.36 0.39 -23.57
N ILE A 256 6.10 -0.05 -22.55
CA ILE A 256 7.37 -0.75 -22.70
C ILE A 256 7.25 -2.18 -22.21
N ASP A 257 8.03 -3.08 -22.80
CA ASP A 257 8.21 -4.44 -22.28
C ASP A 257 9.28 -4.48 -21.18
N ARG A 258 9.48 -5.65 -20.57
CA ARG A 258 10.45 -5.86 -19.49
C ARG A 258 11.91 -5.64 -19.90
N ALA A 259 12.21 -5.55 -21.20
CA ALA A 259 13.52 -5.18 -21.73
C ALA A 259 13.63 -3.66 -22.02
N GLY A 260 12.62 -2.88 -21.71
CA GLY A 260 12.57 -1.43 -21.97
C GLY A 260 12.29 -1.10 -23.42
N ARG A 261 11.87 -2.04 -24.27
CA ARG A 261 11.50 -1.77 -25.66
C ARG A 261 10.08 -1.25 -25.75
N ILE A 262 9.87 -0.19 -26.54
CA ILE A 262 8.52 0.33 -26.78
C ILE A 262 7.73 -0.70 -27.58
N VAL A 263 6.64 -1.20 -27.00
CA VAL A 263 5.73 -2.19 -27.63
C VAL A 263 4.45 -1.55 -28.13
N LEU A 264 4.07 -0.38 -27.60
CA LEU A 264 2.92 0.37 -28.08
C LEU A 264 3.13 1.86 -27.84
N LYS A 265 2.86 2.71 -28.85
CA LYS A 265 2.69 4.15 -28.73
C LYS A 265 1.21 4.47 -28.70
N THR A 266 0.79 5.34 -27.79
CA THR A 266 -0.62 5.69 -27.63
C THR A 266 -0.86 7.17 -27.93
N PRO A 267 -2.09 7.53 -28.33
CA PRO A 267 -2.47 8.93 -28.51
C PRO A 267 -2.97 9.60 -27.21
N TYR A 268 -2.82 8.92 -26.06
CA TYR A 268 -3.32 9.40 -24.76
C TYR A 268 -2.25 10.24 -24.08
N ASP A 269 -2.68 11.36 -23.45
CA ASP A 269 -1.71 12.37 -22.97
C ASP A 269 -0.99 11.96 -21.67
N THR A 270 -1.74 11.58 -20.64
CA THR A 270 -1.11 11.35 -19.31
C THR A 270 -1.75 10.26 -18.47
N LEU A 271 -3.04 9.99 -18.63
CA LEU A 271 -3.75 9.00 -17.82
C LEU A 271 -4.05 7.76 -18.64
N VAL A 272 -3.34 6.69 -18.33
CA VAL A 272 -3.59 5.35 -18.88
C VAL A 272 -3.49 4.32 -17.75
N THR A 273 -4.17 3.19 -17.92
CA THR A 273 -4.08 2.06 -17.00
C THR A 273 -3.08 1.01 -17.50
N GLY A 274 -2.73 0.03 -16.68
CA GLY A 274 -2.08 -1.19 -17.15
C GLY A 274 -3.02 -2.03 -18.02
N PHE A 275 -2.46 -3.04 -18.73
CA PHE A 275 -3.25 -4.01 -19.47
C PHE A 275 -3.79 -5.09 -18.52
N HIS A 276 -5.10 -5.36 -18.61
CA HIS A 276 -5.76 -6.44 -17.87
C HIS A 276 -6.74 -7.16 -18.80
N GLY A 277 -6.55 -8.47 -18.97
CA GLY A 277 -7.30 -9.23 -19.98
C GLY A 277 -7.03 -8.73 -21.41
N GLY A 278 -5.82 -8.19 -21.66
CA GLY A 278 -5.42 -7.62 -22.95
C GLY A 278 -6.02 -6.24 -23.26
N VAL A 279 -6.70 -5.59 -22.28
CA VAL A 279 -7.33 -4.28 -22.45
C VAL A 279 -6.76 -3.26 -21.45
N ALA A 280 -6.54 -2.04 -21.93
CA ALA A 280 -6.20 -0.88 -21.13
C ALA A 280 -7.17 0.28 -21.41
N TRP A 281 -7.20 1.26 -20.52
CA TRP A 281 -7.96 2.50 -20.67
C TRP A 281 -7.03 3.70 -20.74
N GLY A 282 -7.39 4.68 -21.59
CA GLY A 282 -6.66 5.93 -21.72
C GLY A 282 -7.60 7.13 -21.79
N LEU A 283 -7.19 8.22 -21.17
CA LEU A 283 -7.92 9.49 -21.19
C LEU A 283 -7.51 10.32 -22.42
N LYS A 284 -8.52 10.78 -23.19
CA LYS A 284 -8.33 11.64 -24.34
C LYS A 284 -9.48 12.62 -24.48
N ASN A 285 -9.19 13.90 -24.60
CA ASN A 285 -10.18 14.95 -24.78
C ASN A 285 -11.31 14.94 -23.72
N GLY A 286 -10.97 14.59 -22.47
CA GLY A 286 -11.94 14.51 -21.35
C GLY A 286 -12.85 13.28 -21.35
N GLY A 287 -12.63 12.32 -22.23
CA GLY A 287 -13.30 11.04 -22.26
C GLY A 287 -12.32 9.87 -22.18
N TRP A 288 -12.76 8.76 -21.60
CA TRP A 288 -11.97 7.55 -21.56
C TRP A 288 -12.29 6.65 -22.75
N GLU A 289 -11.26 6.02 -23.26
CA GLU A 289 -11.31 5.04 -24.35
C GLU A 289 -10.62 3.76 -23.88
N SER A 290 -11.25 2.59 -24.09
CA SER A 290 -10.55 1.33 -23.93
C SER A 290 -9.92 0.89 -25.23
N PHE A 291 -8.77 0.21 -25.16
CA PHE A 291 -8.01 -0.22 -26.32
C PHE A 291 -7.27 -1.53 -26.05
N ASP A 292 -7.03 -2.28 -27.13
CA ASP A 292 -6.29 -3.53 -27.08
C ASP A 292 -4.75 -3.33 -27.14
N ARG A 293 -3.99 -4.41 -27.03
CA ARG A 293 -2.51 -4.40 -27.11
C ARG A 293 -1.93 -3.94 -28.45
N LYS A 294 -2.76 -3.84 -29.48
CA LYS A 294 -2.37 -3.30 -30.81
C LYS A 294 -2.70 -1.82 -30.93
N GLY A 295 -3.36 -1.25 -29.92
CA GLY A 295 -3.83 0.13 -29.94
C GLY A 295 -5.18 0.31 -30.65
N ASN A 296 -5.90 -0.79 -30.99
CA ASN A 296 -7.24 -0.68 -31.55
C ASN A 296 -8.21 -0.25 -30.46
N VAL A 297 -8.96 0.82 -30.69
CA VAL A 297 -9.97 1.32 -29.77
C VAL A 297 -11.16 0.38 -29.75
N LEU A 298 -11.58 -0.04 -28.55
CA LEU A 298 -12.69 -0.96 -28.30
C LEU A 298 -13.96 -0.21 -27.92
N THR A 299 -13.84 0.85 -27.14
CA THR A 299 -14.96 1.74 -26.80
C THR A 299 -14.50 3.19 -26.70
N THR A 300 -15.39 4.12 -26.92
CA THR A 300 -15.08 5.55 -26.96
C THR A 300 -16.04 6.34 -26.08
N ASN A 301 -15.53 7.48 -25.58
CA ASN A 301 -16.35 8.53 -24.96
C ASN A 301 -17.10 8.11 -23.70
N VAL A 302 -16.57 7.17 -22.93
CA VAL A 302 -17.08 6.86 -21.60
C VAL A 302 -16.59 7.93 -20.63
N ARG A 303 -17.52 8.59 -19.94
CA ARG A 303 -17.18 9.69 -19.02
C ARG A 303 -17.10 9.20 -17.60
N PHE A 304 -15.90 9.19 -17.05
CA PHE A 304 -15.63 9.00 -15.63
C PHE A 304 -14.28 9.71 -15.28
N GLU A 305 -14.05 9.98 -14.01
CA GLU A 305 -12.85 10.67 -13.54
C GLU A 305 -11.66 9.71 -13.40
N ARG A 306 -11.95 8.47 -13.04
CA ARG A 306 -10.94 7.44 -12.77
C ARG A 306 -11.50 6.05 -13.05
N ALA A 307 -10.63 5.15 -13.52
CA ALA A 307 -10.91 3.72 -13.61
C ALA A 307 -9.82 2.94 -12.88
N SER A 308 -10.23 1.87 -12.19
CA SER A 308 -9.32 0.93 -11.54
C SER A 308 -9.78 -0.51 -11.80
N TYR A 309 -8.83 -1.37 -12.12
CA TYR A 309 -9.12 -2.79 -12.33
C TYR A 309 -9.42 -3.47 -10.99
N CYS A 310 -10.48 -4.26 -10.93
CA CYS A 310 -10.90 -4.95 -9.71
C CYS A 310 -10.93 -6.49 -9.84
N GLY A 311 -10.37 -7.03 -10.92
CA GLY A 311 -10.31 -8.47 -11.18
C GLY A 311 -11.40 -8.98 -12.12
N ASP A 312 -11.21 -10.19 -12.66
CA ASP A 312 -12.19 -10.91 -13.51
C ASP A 312 -12.71 -10.10 -14.71
N GLY A 313 -11.86 -9.28 -15.34
CA GLY A 313 -12.25 -8.43 -16.48
C GLY A 313 -13.15 -7.26 -16.10
N ARG A 314 -13.24 -6.92 -14.81
CA ARG A 314 -14.09 -5.84 -14.28
C ARG A 314 -13.27 -4.64 -13.85
N TRP A 315 -13.88 -3.47 -14.01
CA TRP A 315 -13.31 -2.18 -13.67
C TRP A 315 -14.28 -1.38 -12.80
N ILE A 316 -13.75 -0.64 -11.85
CA ILE A 316 -14.52 0.34 -11.10
C ILE A 316 -14.22 1.71 -11.68
N ALA A 317 -15.26 2.33 -12.25
CA ALA A 317 -15.24 3.68 -12.75
C ALA A 317 -15.88 4.64 -11.76
N ARG A 318 -15.23 5.79 -11.52
CA ARG A 318 -15.71 6.83 -10.60
C ARG A 318 -16.10 8.09 -11.37
N SER A 319 -17.29 8.66 -11.03
CA SER A 319 -17.75 9.96 -11.52
C SER A 319 -18.33 10.75 -10.34
N GLY A 320 -17.61 11.74 -9.84
CA GLY A 320 -17.97 12.43 -8.60
C GLY A 320 -17.97 11.46 -7.41
N GLU A 321 -19.12 11.33 -6.75
CA GLU A 321 -19.34 10.38 -5.65
C GLU A 321 -19.93 9.04 -6.11
N GLU A 322 -20.24 8.90 -7.40
CA GLU A 322 -20.80 7.66 -7.96
C GLU A 322 -19.68 6.72 -8.44
N TYR A 323 -19.87 5.44 -8.11
CA TYR A 323 -19.04 4.34 -8.57
C TYR A 323 -19.86 3.40 -9.43
N ARG A 324 -19.26 2.89 -10.51
CA ARG A 324 -19.88 1.95 -11.45
C ARG A 324 -18.94 0.79 -11.70
N CYS A 325 -19.46 -0.43 -11.72
CA CYS A 325 -18.73 -1.61 -12.15
C CYS A 325 -18.97 -1.80 -13.64
N ILE A 326 -17.91 -1.76 -14.43
CA ILE A 326 -17.97 -1.85 -15.90
C ILE A 326 -17.08 -2.97 -16.42
N ASP A 327 -17.39 -3.48 -17.61
CA ASP A 327 -16.53 -4.38 -18.36
C ASP A 327 -15.48 -3.60 -19.20
N ALA A 328 -14.66 -4.33 -19.92
CA ALA A 328 -13.64 -3.77 -20.82
C ALA A 328 -14.21 -2.90 -21.95
N TYR A 329 -15.49 -3.00 -22.22
CA TYR A 329 -16.22 -2.25 -23.25
C TYR A 329 -17.04 -1.10 -22.68
N GLY A 330 -16.97 -0.86 -21.34
CA GLY A 330 -17.71 0.22 -20.68
C GLY A 330 -19.17 -0.11 -20.38
N HIS A 331 -19.62 -1.35 -20.56
CA HIS A 331 -20.96 -1.74 -20.19
C HIS A 331 -21.07 -1.90 -18.68
N GLU A 332 -22.12 -1.33 -18.10
CA GLU A 332 -22.39 -1.49 -16.67
C GLU A 332 -22.78 -2.94 -16.35
N LEU A 333 -22.02 -3.55 -15.41
CA LEU A 333 -22.24 -4.92 -14.96
C LEU A 333 -23.16 -5.01 -13.75
N LEU A 334 -23.27 -3.94 -12.97
CA LEU A 334 -24.09 -3.86 -11.77
C LEU A 334 -24.96 -2.59 -11.83
N LYS A 335 -26.11 -2.62 -11.15
CA LYS A 335 -26.97 -1.42 -11.03
C LYS A 335 -26.17 -0.29 -10.35
N PRO A 336 -26.39 0.99 -10.75
CA PRO A 336 -25.76 2.14 -10.10
C PRO A 336 -25.99 2.10 -8.59
N GLY A 337 -24.95 2.35 -7.82
CA GLY A 337 -24.97 2.31 -6.34
C GLY A 337 -24.73 0.94 -5.72
N VAL A 338 -24.72 -0.15 -6.49
CA VAL A 338 -24.26 -1.47 -6.04
C VAL A 338 -22.82 -1.64 -6.49
N VAL A 339 -21.91 -1.07 -5.73
CA VAL A 339 -20.48 -1.39 -5.90
C VAL A 339 -20.20 -2.57 -4.96
N PRO A 340 -19.62 -3.67 -5.44
CA PRO A 340 -19.14 -4.69 -4.52
C PRO A 340 -18.21 -4.01 -3.51
N PRO A 341 -18.27 -4.37 -2.22
CA PRO A 341 -17.36 -3.83 -1.23
C PRO A 341 -15.95 -4.16 -1.71
N SER A 342 -15.34 -3.22 -2.38
CA SER A 342 -13.97 -3.32 -2.80
C SER A 342 -13.14 -2.88 -1.61
N PRO A 343 -12.24 -3.72 -1.09
CA PRO A 343 -11.26 -3.28 -0.12
C PRO A 343 -10.39 -2.12 -0.65
N TYR A 344 -10.55 -1.76 -1.93
CA TYR A 344 -9.75 -0.75 -2.64
C TYR A 344 -10.41 0.64 -2.72
N LEU A 345 -11.69 0.80 -2.34
CA LEU A 345 -12.41 2.07 -2.52
C LEU A 345 -12.00 3.18 -1.55
N ASN A 346 -11.41 2.83 -0.40
CA ASN A 346 -10.99 3.77 0.64
C ASN A 346 -9.47 3.80 0.87
N LEU A 347 -8.67 3.14 0.03
CA LEU A 347 -7.23 3.09 0.23
C LEU A 347 -6.58 4.32 -0.40
N ASP A 348 -5.92 5.13 0.42
CA ASP A 348 -4.92 6.10 -0.02
C ASP A 348 -3.83 5.33 -0.82
N TRP A 349 -3.24 5.96 -1.83
CA TRP A 349 -2.20 5.37 -2.70
C TRP A 349 -1.09 4.63 -1.92
N ARG A 350 -0.92 4.94 -0.63
CA ARG A 350 0.04 4.32 0.29
C ARG A 350 -0.37 2.92 0.77
N ASP A 351 -1.65 2.57 0.72
CA ASP A 351 -2.16 1.27 1.16
C ASP A 351 -2.15 0.21 0.04
N TRP A 352 -1.96 0.63 -1.22
CA TRP A 352 -1.92 -0.24 -2.39
C TRP A 352 -0.73 -1.20 -2.38
N THR A 353 0.43 -0.77 -1.87
CA THR A 353 1.62 -1.62 -1.72
C THR A 353 1.36 -2.84 -0.84
N LEU A 354 0.52 -2.69 0.17
CA LEU A 354 0.16 -3.74 1.14
C LEU A 354 -0.79 -4.81 0.56
N HIS A 355 -1.77 -4.39 -0.21
CA HIS A 355 -2.76 -5.30 -0.78
C HIS A 355 -2.19 -6.12 -1.94
N TRP A 356 -1.30 -5.53 -2.70
CA TRP A 356 -0.64 -6.21 -3.81
C TRP A 356 0.30 -7.34 -3.35
N LEU A 357 1.00 -7.14 -2.23
CA LEU A 357 1.86 -8.16 -1.62
C LEU A 357 1.05 -9.34 -1.03
N ARG A 358 -0.21 -9.13 -0.62
CA ARG A 358 -1.08 -10.19 -0.08
C ARG A 358 -1.82 -11.00 -1.15
N GLY A 359 -2.18 -10.39 -2.28
CA GLY A 359 -2.99 -11.01 -3.33
C GLY A 359 -2.26 -12.00 -4.25
N ASN A 360 -0.93 -11.98 -4.25
CA ASN A 360 -0.13 -12.85 -5.13
C ASN A 360 0.48 -14.08 -4.42
N ASN A 361 0.13 -14.32 -3.16
CA ASN A 361 0.56 -15.51 -2.39
C ASN A 361 -0.55 -16.56 -2.20
N SER A 362 -1.65 -16.50 -2.97
CA SER A 362 -2.67 -17.56 -3.00
C SER A 362 -2.67 -18.30 -4.33
#